data_d63eaea1916a3948439203e784e1c584
#
_entry.id   d63eaea1916a3948439203e784e1c584
#
_cell.length_a   1.000
_cell.length_b   1.000
_cell.length_c   1.000
_cell.angle_alpha   90.00
_cell.angle_beta   90.00
_cell.angle_gamma   90.00
#
_symmetry.space_group_name_H-M   'P 1'
#
loop_
_entity.id
_entity.type
_entity.pdbx_description
1 polymer ?
#
loop_
_entity_poly.entity_id
_entity_poly.type
_entity_poly.pdbx_seq_one_letter_code
_entity_poly.pdbx_strand_id
1 'polypeptide(L)'
;MIRQLTAAALLLAALGVQTAALAQAPDWAKIRIGVEANYPPFSQMAPDGKFSGFDIDIANAICAQIKAECTLVSQEWDGMMPALNAKKFDMIVASMSITEERKKAADFSDSYYDIPSAWIAKAGSYKEVNAAALKGKKIIVTRNTPRAKFVQENFKDSEVLLVAKEAEVTMELAAGRGDIGFGSSLAATAAFLKSPEGKAYAKVGTPITLGGAAQGGGVGMAMRKGEDSLRTKVNAALKAITANGVYKSINDKYFDVNIRGL
;
A
#
# COMPACT_ATOMS: atom_id res chain seq x y z
N MET A 1 24.56 46.58 -77.55
CA MET A 1 23.85 45.30 -77.55
C MET A 1 24.29 44.53 -76.32
N ILE A 2 23.56 44.67 -75.22
CA ILE A 2 23.87 44.07 -73.96
C ILE A 2 22.63 43.26 -73.55
N ARG A 3 22.75 41.94 -73.51
CA ARG A 3 21.71 41.03 -73.01
C ARG A 3 21.92 40.83 -71.56
N GLN A 4 21.01 41.29 -70.71
CA GLN A 4 20.95 40.96 -69.28
C GLN A 4 20.30 39.60 -69.11
N LEU A 5 21.00 38.67 -68.51
CA LEU A 5 20.49 37.41 -68.05
C LEU A 5 20.13 37.55 -66.56
N THR A 6 18.79 37.52 -66.31
CA THR A 6 18.21 37.48 -64.97
C THR A 6 18.27 36.04 -64.43
N ALA A 7 19.09 35.80 -63.43
CA ALA A 7 19.11 34.56 -62.68
C ALA A 7 17.96 34.59 -61.64
N ALA A 8 16.96 33.74 -61.84
CA ALA A 8 15.94 33.51 -60.86
C ALA A 8 16.45 32.52 -59.79
N ALA A 9 16.68 33.01 -58.58
CA ALA A 9 17.00 32.17 -57.41
C ALA A 9 15.73 31.54 -56.89
N LEU A 10 15.54 30.24 -57.07
CA LEU A 10 14.53 29.41 -56.42
C LEU A 10 14.98 29.11 -54.97
N LEU A 11 14.41 29.84 -54.01
CA LEU A 11 14.49 29.46 -52.58
C LEU A 11 13.50 28.32 -52.33
N LEU A 12 13.98 27.10 -52.27
CA LEU A 12 13.25 25.97 -51.71
C LEU A 12 13.20 26.13 -50.18
N ALA A 13 12.07 26.60 -49.67
CA ALA A 13 11.75 26.52 -48.25
C ALA A 13 11.52 25.05 -47.88
N ALA A 14 12.53 24.39 -47.30
CA ALA A 14 12.40 23.08 -46.66
C ALA A 14 11.59 23.26 -45.37
N LEU A 15 10.27 23.05 -45.43
CA LEU A 15 9.44 22.87 -44.26
C LEU A 15 9.87 21.56 -43.57
N GLY A 16 10.71 21.69 -42.56
CA GLY A 16 11.02 20.60 -41.64
C GLY A 16 9.74 20.22 -40.86
N VAL A 17 9.07 19.19 -41.33
CA VAL A 17 8.04 18.54 -40.52
C VAL A 17 8.75 17.89 -39.33
N GLN A 18 8.80 18.61 -38.20
CA GLN A 18 9.16 18.02 -36.92
C GLN A 18 8.03 17.05 -36.55
N THR A 19 8.23 15.77 -36.89
CA THR A 19 7.46 14.70 -36.30
C THR A 19 7.80 14.68 -34.80
N ALA A 20 6.95 15.31 -33.99
CA ALA A 20 6.96 15.09 -32.55
C ALA A 20 6.83 13.57 -32.36
N ALA A 21 7.92 12.91 -31.99
CA ALA A 21 7.89 11.53 -31.57
C ALA A 21 6.96 11.48 -30.37
N LEU A 22 5.72 11.04 -30.56
CA LEU A 22 4.82 10.70 -29.49
C LEU A 22 5.57 9.65 -28.67
N ALA A 23 6.06 10.02 -27.50
CA ALA A 23 6.70 9.09 -26.58
C ALA A 23 5.71 7.94 -26.37
N GLN A 24 6.03 6.78 -26.93
CA GLN A 24 5.19 5.60 -26.82
C GLN A 24 5.07 5.28 -25.32
N ALA A 25 3.85 5.18 -24.81
CA ALA A 25 3.63 4.84 -23.42
C ALA A 25 4.38 3.53 -23.12
N PRO A 26 5.04 3.41 -21.94
CA PRO A 26 5.77 2.19 -21.59
C PRO A 26 4.88 0.96 -21.78
N ASP A 27 5.43 -0.08 -22.37
CA ASP A 27 4.71 -1.34 -22.60
C ASP A 27 4.47 -2.13 -21.30
N TRP A 28 5.22 -1.78 -20.25
CA TRP A 28 5.22 -2.44 -18.94
C TRP A 28 5.57 -3.94 -18.99
N ALA A 29 6.42 -4.32 -19.93
CA ALA A 29 6.98 -5.67 -19.99
C ALA A 29 7.84 -6.00 -18.74
N LYS A 30 8.40 -4.97 -18.09
CA LYS A 30 9.13 -5.09 -16.83
C LYS A 30 8.59 -4.08 -15.82
N ILE A 31 8.32 -4.56 -14.58
CA ILE A 31 7.76 -3.75 -13.50
C ILE A 31 8.55 -4.01 -12.22
N ARG A 32 9.04 -2.96 -11.58
CA ARG A 32 9.63 -3.04 -10.25
C ARG A 32 8.56 -2.71 -9.23
N ILE A 33 8.43 -3.53 -8.19
CA ILE A 33 7.38 -3.42 -7.19
C ILE A 33 8.03 -3.22 -5.82
N GLY A 34 7.78 -2.06 -5.20
CA GLY A 34 8.15 -1.79 -3.81
C GLY A 34 7.26 -2.57 -2.85
N VAL A 35 7.88 -3.37 -1.97
CA VAL A 35 7.21 -4.19 -0.97
C VAL A 35 7.85 -4.00 0.40
N GLU A 36 7.06 -4.14 1.47
CA GLU A 36 7.59 -4.16 2.83
C GLU A 36 8.06 -5.57 3.20
N ALA A 37 9.18 -5.69 3.91
CA ALA A 37 9.78 -6.98 4.23
C ALA A 37 9.32 -7.58 5.57
N ASN A 38 8.52 -6.84 6.36
CA ASN A 38 8.14 -7.25 7.72
C ASN A 38 6.72 -6.81 8.10
N TYR A 39 5.75 -7.30 7.34
CA TYR A 39 4.32 -7.08 7.61
C TYR A 39 3.50 -8.37 7.39
N PRO A 40 3.74 -9.46 8.17
CA PRO A 40 2.97 -10.69 8.03
C PRO A 40 1.49 -10.46 8.43
N PRO A 41 0.53 -11.14 7.77
CA PRO A 41 0.69 -12.14 6.71
C PRO A 41 0.72 -11.54 5.30
N PHE A 42 0.79 -10.20 5.15
CA PHE A 42 0.71 -9.49 3.87
C PHE A 42 2.02 -9.57 3.09
N SER A 43 3.14 -9.25 3.73
CA SER A 43 4.47 -9.36 3.14
C SER A 43 5.53 -9.64 4.19
N GLN A 44 6.43 -10.55 3.87
CA GLN A 44 7.60 -10.86 4.67
C GLN A 44 8.72 -11.37 3.79
N MET A 45 9.96 -11.13 4.20
CA MET A 45 11.15 -11.65 3.53
C MET A 45 11.81 -12.69 4.42
N ALA A 46 12.04 -13.87 3.88
CA ALA A 46 12.78 -14.94 4.55
C ALA A 46 14.28 -14.64 4.56
N PRO A 47 15.09 -15.34 5.41
CA PRO A 47 16.53 -15.14 5.45
C PRO A 47 17.27 -15.42 4.12
N ASP A 48 16.68 -16.23 3.24
CA ASP A 48 17.18 -16.51 1.89
C ASP A 48 16.82 -15.41 0.87
N GLY A 49 16.19 -14.30 1.31
CA GLY A 49 15.80 -13.17 0.49
C GLY A 49 14.48 -13.34 -0.26
N LYS A 50 13.78 -14.48 -0.10
CA LYS A 50 12.50 -14.71 -0.78
C LYS A 50 11.36 -13.99 -0.06
N PHE A 51 10.55 -13.30 -0.85
CA PHE A 51 9.32 -12.69 -0.37
C PHE A 51 8.16 -13.68 -0.39
N SER A 52 7.27 -13.56 0.60
CA SER A 52 6.02 -14.30 0.70
C SER A 52 4.95 -13.46 1.39
N GLY A 53 3.68 -13.82 1.24
CA GLY A 53 2.55 -13.14 1.87
C GLY A 53 1.46 -12.81 0.88
N PHE A 54 0.33 -12.34 1.41
CA PHE A 54 -0.86 -12.04 0.60
C PHE A 54 -0.58 -11.00 -0.50
N ASP A 55 0.03 -9.85 -0.13
CA ASP A 55 0.36 -8.79 -1.09
C ASP A 55 1.36 -9.27 -2.15
N ILE A 56 2.28 -10.15 -1.77
CA ILE A 56 3.26 -10.74 -2.69
C ILE A 56 2.58 -11.67 -3.70
N ASP A 57 1.67 -12.53 -3.23
CA ASP A 57 0.93 -13.44 -4.12
C ASP A 57 -0.01 -12.67 -5.06
N ILE A 58 -0.66 -11.60 -4.57
CA ILE A 58 -1.47 -10.70 -5.42
C ILE A 58 -0.59 -9.98 -6.45
N ALA A 59 0.56 -9.44 -6.05
CA ALA A 59 1.50 -8.79 -6.98
C ALA A 59 1.93 -9.76 -8.09
N ASN A 60 2.31 -10.99 -7.73
CA ASN A 60 2.70 -12.02 -8.69
C ASN A 60 1.55 -12.41 -9.63
N ALA A 61 0.32 -12.52 -9.12
CA ALA A 61 -0.86 -12.82 -9.93
C ALA A 61 -1.19 -11.67 -10.92
N ILE A 62 -1.05 -10.41 -10.49
CA ILE A 62 -1.19 -9.23 -11.36
C ILE A 62 -0.12 -9.28 -12.46
N CYS A 63 1.15 -9.53 -12.12
CA CYS A 63 2.26 -9.61 -13.07
C CYS A 63 2.03 -10.70 -14.11
N ALA A 64 1.60 -11.88 -13.68
CA ALA A 64 1.26 -12.99 -14.58
C ALA A 64 0.12 -12.62 -15.53
N GLN A 65 -0.93 -11.94 -15.02
CA GLN A 65 -2.07 -11.51 -15.82
C GLN A 65 -1.69 -10.44 -16.86
N ILE A 66 -0.79 -9.51 -16.50
CA ILE A 66 -0.26 -8.48 -17.41
C ILE A 66 0.77 -9.06 -18.40
N LYS A 67 1.33 -10.24 -18.10
CA LYS A 67 2.48 -10.87 -18.79
C LYS A 67 3.75 -10.03 -18.66
N ALA A 68 3.98 -9.43 -17.49
CA ALA A 68 5.15 -8.64 -17.17
C ALA A 68 6.16 -9.46 -16.35
N GLU A 69 7.45 -9.19 -16.57
CA GLU A 69 8.53 -9.62 -15.68
C GLU A 69 8.58 -8.64 -14.49
N CYS A 70 8.24 -9.13 -13.29
CA CYS A 70 8.21 -8.29 -12.11
C CYS A 70 9.38 -8.59 -11.17
N THR A 71 9.96 -7.51 -10.62
CA THR A 71 11.01 -7.59 -9.60
C THR A 71 10.51 -6.95 -8.31
N LEU A 72 10.55 -7.68 -7.22
CA LEU A 72 10.22 -7.17 -5.89
C LEU A 72 11.42 -6.44 -5.29
N VAL A 73 11.19 -5.23 -4.79
CA VAL A 73 12.19 -4.35 -4.19
C VAL A 73 11.81 -4.08 -2.74
N SER A 74 12.65 -4.52 -1.80
CA SER A 74 12.44 -4.23 -0.38
C SER A 74 12.57 -2.75 -0.09
N GLN A 75 11.61 -2.19 0.61
CA GLN A 75 11.62 -0.81 1.07
C GLN A 75 10.94 -0.70 2.43
N GLU A 76 11.57 0.02 3.36
CA GLU A 76 10.94 0.36 4.64
C GLU A 76 9.76 1.32 4.43
N TRP A 77 8.73 1.20 5.28
CA TRP A 77 7.46 1.91 5.17
C TRP A 77 7.59 3.41 4.92
N ASP A 78 8.38 4.10 5.74
CA ASP A 78 8.55 5.56 5.64
C ASP A 78 9.17 6.02 4.33
N GLY A 79 9.94 5.14 3.69
CA GLY A 79 10.61 5.40 2.43
C GLY A 79 9.80 5.05 1.18
N MET A 80 8.62 4.43 1.32
CA MET A 80 7.84 3.93 0.18
C MET A 80 7.47 5.02 -0.83
N MET A 81 6.79 6.07 -0.39
CA MET A 81 6.35 7.16 -1.27
C MET A 81 7.53 7.97 -1.85
N PRO A 82 8.55 8.37 -1.06
CA PRO A 82 9.76 8.98 -1.62
C PRO A 82 10.48 8.12 -2.65
N ALA A 83 10.60 6.81 -2.42
CA ALA A 83 11.28 5.90 -3.33
C ALA A 83 10.50 5.69 -4.65
N LEU A 84 9.16 5.64 -4.59
CA LEU A 84 8.29 5.61 -5.77
C LEU A 84 8.53 6.86 -6.64
N ASN A 85 8.51 8.05 -6.03
CA ASN A 85 8.71 9.31 -6.72
C ASN A 85 10.15 9.46 -7.26
N ALA A 86 11.15 8.89 -6.58
CA ALA A 86 12.53 8.78 -7.03
C ALA A 86 12.75 7.67 -8.08
N LYS A 87 11.68 7.03 -8.57
CA LYS A 87 11.73 5.97 -9.61
C LYS A 87 12.56 4.73 -9.23
N LYS A 88 12.70 4.44 -7.93
CA LYS A 88 13.35 3.20 -7.49
C LYS A 88 12.54 1.96 -7.84
N PHE A 89 11.22 2.09 -7.89
CA PHE A 89 10.27 1.11 -8.38
C PHE A 89 9.10 1.82 -9.08
N ASP A 90 8.22 1.07 -9.70
CA ASP A 90 7.18 1.59 -10.58
C ASP A 90 5.81 1.52 -9.91
N MET A 91 5.64 0.61 -8.95
CA MET A 91 4.41 0.41 -8.20
C MET A 91 4.74 0.00 -6.76
N ILE A 92 3.88 0.38 -5.80
CA ILE A 92 3.93 -0.09 -4.41
C ILE A 92 2.80 -1.11 -4.21
N VAL A 93 3.16 -2.28 -3.66
CA VAL A 93 2.21 -3.28 -3.14
C VAL A 93 2.63 -3.61 -1.70
N ALA A 94 2.07 -2.87 -0.75
CA ALA A 94 2.48 -2.90 0.65
C ALA A 94 1.33 -2.49 1.59
N SER A 95 0.14 -3.05 1.39
CA SER A 95 -1.03 -2.77 2.23
C SER A 95 -1.33 -1.28 2.41
N MET A 96 -1.05 -0.47 1.38
CA MET A 96 -1.15 0.98 1.47
C MET A 96 -2.59 1.46 1.37
N SER A 97 -3.12 2.04 2.46
CA SER A 97 -4.45 2.66 2.47
C SER A 97 -4.53 3.80 1.46
N ILE A 98 -5.59 3.81 0.67
CA ILE A 98 -5.94 4.91 -0.22
C ILE A 98 -6.47 6.06 0.64
N THR A 99 -5.82 7.22 0.58
CA THR A 99 -6.26 8.44 1.29
C THR A 99 -6.17 9.65 0.36
N GLU A 100 -7.00 10.67 0.60
CA GLU A 100 -6.96 11.92 -0.19
C GLU A 100 -5.59 12.62 -0.11
N GLU A 101 -4.90 12.50 1.02
CA GLU A 101 -3.55 13.03 1.16
C GLU A 101 -2.56 12.30 0.24
N ARG A 102 -2.58 10.95 0.24
CA ARG A 102 -1.71 10.15 -0.61
C ARG A 102 -2.03 10.30 -2.10
N LYS A 103 -3.30 10.47 -2.45
CA LYS A 103 -3.73 10.75 -3.82
C LYS A 103 -3.13 12.04 -4.39
N LYS A 104 -2.70 12.99 -3.57
CA LYS A 104 -1.97 14.18 -4.04
C LYS A 104 -0.59 13.84 -4.58
N ALA A 105 0.06 12.79 -4.04
CA ALA A 105 1.44 12.41 -4.36
C ALA A 105 1.56 11.18 -5.26
N ALA A 106 0.51 10.35 -5.37
CA ALA A 106 0.50 9.14 -6.19
C ALA A 106 -0.91 8.87 -6.74
N ASP A 107 -0.98 8.07 -7.80
CA ASP A 107 -2.23 7.49 -8.27
C ASP A 107 -2.36 6.08 -7.69
N PHE A 108 -3.59 5.62 -7.53
CA PHE A 108 -3.88 4.33 -6.93
C PHE A 108 -4.68 3.45 -7.90
N SER A 109 -4.49 2.15 -7.79
CA SER A 109 -5.41 1.17 -8.36
C SER A 109 -6.78 1.25 -7.67
N ASP A 110 -7.75 0.51 -8.19
CA ASP A 110 -8.94 0.15 -7.43
C ASP A 110 -8.53 -0.57 -6.15
N SER A 111 -9.34 -0.43 -5.09
CA SER A 111 -9.10 -1.17 -3.85
C SER A 111 -9.14 -2.68 -4.10
N TYR A 112 -8.17 -3.40 -3.55
CA TYR A 112 -8.13 -4.85 -3.65
C TYR A 112 -8.48 -5.54 -2.33
N TYR A 113 -8.53 -4.83 -1.18
CA TYR A 113 -9.12 -5.28 0.08
C TYR A 113 -9.30 -4.13 1.08
N ASP A 114 -9.95 -4.44 2.21
CA ASP A 114 -10.08 -3.53 3.35
C ASP A 114 -9.34 -4.06 4.57
N ILE A 115 -8.76 -3.14 5.36
CA ILE A 115 -8.10 -3.48 6.62
C ILE A 115 -8.86 -2.82 7.77
N PRO A 116 -9.73 -3.55 8.48
CA PRO A 116 -10.24 -3.09 9.75
C PRO A 116 -9.10 -2.87 10.76
N SER A 117 -9.13 -1.78 11.48
CA SER A 117 -8.22 -1.50 12.57
C SER A 117 -8.81 -2.03 13.87
N ALA A 118 -7.96 -2.53 14.75
CA ALA A 118 -8.36 -3.01 16.06
C ALA A 118 -7.44 -2.45 17.17
N TRP A 119 -8.04 -2.27 18.31
CA TRP A 119 -7.33 -2.06 19.55
C TRP A 119 -6.89 -3.41 20.11
N ILE A 120 -5.64 -3.49 20.55
CA ILE A 120 -5.02 -4.71 21.08
C ILE A 120 -4.46 -4.38 22.47
N ALA A 121 -4.91 -5.11 23.47
CA ALA A 121 -4.47 -4.93 24.86
C ALA A 121 -4.51 -6.25 25.62
N LYS A 122 -4.04 -6.28 26.86
CA LYS A 122 -4.22 -7.44 27.74
C LYS A 122 -5.70 -7.81 27.82
N ALA A 123 -6.00 -9.09 27.75
CA ALA A 123 -7.38 -9.57 27.80
C ALA A 123 -8.08 -9.08 29.07
N GLY A 124 -9.28 -8.50 28.92
CA GLY A 124 -10.09 -7.98 30.02
C GLY A 124 -9.66 -6.63 30.59
N SER A 125 -8.58 -5.98 30.07
CA SER A 125 -8.12 -4.69 30.58
C SER A 125 -9.01 -3.51 30.25
N TYR A 126 -9.77 -3.59 29.16
CA TYR A 126 -10.68 -2.54 28.71
C TYR A 126 -12.07 -3.12 28.38
N LYS A 127 -13.11 -2.56 28.97
CA LYS A 127 -14.52 -2.83 28.58
C LYS A 127 -14.92 -1.99 27.37
N GLU A 128 -14.44 -0.75 27.34
CA GLU A 128 -14.65 0.22 26.27
C GLU A 128 -13.34 0.87 25.90
N VAL A 129 -13.22 1.30 24.65
CA VAL A 129 -12.08 2.07 24.15
C VAL A 129 -12.61 3.40 23.63
N ASN A 130 -12.40 4.44 24.41
CA ASN A 130 -12.75 5.81 24.09
C ASN A 130 -11.73 6.77 24.74
N ALA A 131 -11.80 8.06 24.43
CA ALA A 131 -10.84 9.04 24.91
C ALA A 131 -10.77 9.12 26.44
N ALA A 132 -11.90 8.96 27.13
CA ALA A 132 -11.92 9.00 28.59
C ALA A 132 -11.24 7.77 29.22
N ALA A 133 -11.49 6.57 28.68
CA ALA A 133 -10.89 5.31 29.14
C ALA A 133 -9.36 5.28 28.87
N LEU A 134 -8.89 5.97 27.86
CA LEU A 134 -7.47 6.02 27.50
C LEU A 134 -6.74 7.29 27.98
N LYS A 135 -7.39 8.15 28.77
CA LYS A 135 -6.73 9.33 29.35
C LYS A 135 -5.51 8.92 30.17
N GLY A 136 -4.34 9.52 29.89
CA GLY A 136 -3.07 9.21 30.53
C GLY A 136 -2.48 7.82 30.17
N LYS A 137 -3.10 7.08 29.24
CA LYS A 137 -2.60 5.80 28.74
C LYS A 137 -1.68 6.02 27.55
N LYS A 138 -0.74 5.10 27.35
CA LYS A 138 0.19 5.10 26.22
C LYS A 138 -0.33 4.21 25.12
N ILE A 139 -0.67 4.83 23.98
CA ILE A 139 -1.17 4.18 22.77
C ILE A 139 -0.01 3.97 21.80
N ILE A 140 0.18 2.74 21.34
CA ILE A 140 1.20 2.38 20.35
C ILE A 140 0.53 2.30 18.98
N VAL A 141 1.10 2.99 17.98
CA VAL A 141 0.56 3.02 16.61
C VAL A 141 1.66 3.27 15.59
N THR A 142 1.52 2.70 14.39
CA THR A 142 2.47 2.90 13.29
C THR A 142 2.38 4.31 12.72
N ARG A 143 3.50 5.03 12.70
CA ARG A 143 3.58 6.40 12.15
C ARG A 143 3.27 6.44 10.65
N ASN A 144 2.94 7.62 10.14
CA ASN A 144 2.61 7.87 8.73
C ASN A 144 1.44 7.01 8.19
N THR A 145 0.49 6.68 9.08
CA THR A 145 -0.71 5.90 8.76
C THR A 145 -1.99 6.68 9.12
N PRO A 146 -3.13 6.34 8.48
CA PRO A 146 -4.43 6.88 8.91
C PRO A 146 -4.74 6.57 10.38
N ARG A 147 -4.24 5.45 10.91
CA ARG A 147 -4.38 5.07 12.32
C ARG A 147 -3.68 6.04 13.25
N ALA A 148 -2.44 6.43 12.93
CA ALA A 148 -1.70 7.42 13.74
C ALA A 148 -2.43 8.76 13.77
N LYS A 149 -2.90 9.22 12.61
CA LYS A 149 -3.70 10.45 12.51
C LYS A 149 -4.96 10.36 13.37
N PHE A 150 -5.71 9.27 13.24
CA PHE A 150 -6.92 9.04 14.03
C PHE A 150 -6.64 9.09 15.55
N VAL A 151 -5.58 8.41 16.01
CA VAL A 151 -5.19 8.43 17.44
C VAL A 151 -4.83 9.85 17.89
N GLN A 152 -4.01 10.55 17.15
CA GLN A 152 -3.56 11.91 17.48
C GLN A 152 -4.71 12.93 17.51
N GLU A 153 -5.71 12.78 16.66
CA GLU A 153 -6.87 13.67 16.60
C GLU A 153 -7.90 13.38 17.69
N ASN A 154 -8.10 12.13 18.09
CA ASN A 154 -9.21 11.72 18.95
C ASN A 154 -8.80 11.36 20.39
N PHE A 155 -7.51 11.15 20.67
CA PHE A 155 -7.00 10.73 21.98
C PHE A 155 -5.94 11.71 22.51
N LYS A 156 -6.29 13.00 22.58
CA LYS A 156 -5.36 14.09 22.90
C LYS A 156 -4.78 14.03 24.32
N ASP A 157 -5.50 13.40 25.24
CA ASP A 157 -5.07 13.24 26.64
C ASP A 157 -4.29 11.93 26.86
N SER A 158 -3.98 11.18 25.80
CA SER A 158 -3.17 9.96 25.82
C SER A 158 -1.74 10.26 25.37
N GLU A 159 -0.77 9.48 25.86
CA GLU A 159 0.58 9.47 25.30
C GLU A 159 0.58 8.60 24.02
N VAL A 160 1.23 9.04 22.95
CA VAL A 160 1.28 8.30 21.69
C VAL A 160 2.72 7.87 21.40
N LEU A 161 2.95 6.55 21.39
CA LEU A 161 4.20 5.94 20.94
C LEU A 161 4.09 5.61 19.45
N LEU A 162 4.79 6.38 18.63
CA LEU A 162 4.85 6.17 17.18
C LEU A 162 5.98 5.20 16.85
N VAL A 163 5.62 4.04 16.26
CA VAL A 163 6.58 3.03 15.80
C VAL A 163 6.75 3.07 14.28
N ALA A 164 7.86 2.52 13.78
CA ALA A 164 8.19 2.55 12.36
C ALA A 164 7.45 1.47 11.56
N LYS A 165 7.23 0.29 12.17
CA LYS A 165 6.68 -0.91 11.52
C LYS A 165 5.43 -1.39 12.26
N GLU A 166 4.50 -1.99 11.52
CA GLU A 166 3.28 -2.53 12.11
C GLU A 166 3.56 -3.64 13.14
N ALA A 167 4.55 -4.50 12.88
CA ALA A 167 4.94 -5.54 13.81
C ALA A 167 5.42 -4.97 15.17
N GLU A 168 6.01 -3.79 15.19
CA GLU A 168 6.49 -3.14 16.40
C GLU A 168 5.34 -2.73 17.33
N VAL A 169 4.12 -2.49 16.82
CA VAL A 169 2.95 -2.17 17.67
C VAL A 169 2.74 -3.27 18.72
N THR A 170 2.74 -4.52 18.28
CA THR A 170 2.52 -5.66 19.19
C THR A 170 3.77 -6.06 19.95
N MET A 171 4.96 -5.85 19.39
CA MET A 171 6.23 -6.08 20.08
C MET A 171 6.43 -5.11 21.26
N GLU A 172 6.19 -3.82 21.04
CA GLU A 172 6.27 -2.81 22.11
C GLU A 172 5.21 -3.05 23.20
N LEU A 173 4.00 -3.45 22.77
CA LEU A 173 2.93 -3.83 23.70
C LEU A 173 3.31 -5.05 24.55
N ALA A 174 3.83 -6.11 23.95
CA ALA A 174 4.27 -7.31 24.65
C ALA A 174 5.45 -7.04 25.61
N ALA A 175 6.32 -6.10 25.25
CA ALA A 175 7.42 -5.64 26.08
C ALA A 175 6.98 -4.68 27.21
N GLY A 176 5.68 -4.37 27.34
CA GLY A 176 5.15 -3.48 28.37
C GLY A 176 5.50 -2.01 28.20
N ARG A 177 5.89 -1.59 26.98
CA ARG A 177 6.24 -0.19 26.68
C ARG A 177 5.05 0.68 26.27
N GLY A 178 3.83 0.15 26.34
CA GLY A 178 2.56 0.84 26.18
C GLY A 178 1.41 0.07 26.79
N ASP A 179 0.26 0.72 26.93
CA ASP A 179 -0.93 0.16 27.55
C ASP A 179 -1.84 -0.55 26.53
N ILE A 180 -1.85 -0.03 25.29
CA ILE A 180 -2.75 -0.47 24.21
C ILE A 180 -2.12 -0.20 22.85
N GLY A 181 -2.24 -1.14 21.92
CA GLY A 181 -1.85 -1.00 20.53
C GLY A 181 -3.07 -0.68 19.64
N PHE A 182 -2.88 0.15 18.62
CA PHE A 182 -3.88 0.37 17.57
C PHE A 182 -3.28 0.01 16.21
N GLY A 183 -3.71 -1.11 15.66
CA GLY A 183 -3.09 -1.72 14.47
C GLY A 183 -4.07 -2.41 13.54
N SER A 184 -3.54 -3.10 12.54
CA SER A 184 -4.32 -3.96 11.64
C SER A 184 -4.95 -5.13 12.40
N SER A 185 -6.28 -5.23 12.33
CA SER A 185 -7.01 -6.35 12.92
C SER A 185 -6.58 -7.70 12.31
N LEU A 186 -6.31 -7.72 11.01
CA LEU A 186 -5.91 -8.93 10.30
C LEU A 186 -4.48 -9.37 10.68
N ALA A 187 -3.52 -8.45 10.67
CA ALA A 187 -2.14 -8.74 11.07
C ALA A 187 -2.06 -9.20 12.53
N ALA A 188 -2.74 -8.48 13.44
CA ALA A 188 -2.79 -8.87 14.86
C ALA A 188 -3.36 -10.27 15.05
N THR A 189 -4.48 -10.60 14.36
CA THR A 189 -5.12 -11.91 14.49
C THR A 189 -4.28 -13.03 13.88
N ALA A 190 -3.69 -12.80 12.70
CA ALA A 190 -2.97 -13.86 11.98
C ALA A 190 -1.58 -14.16 12.57
N ALA A 191 -0.91 -13.15 13.13
CA ALA A 191 0.45 -13.27 13.65
C ALA A 191 0.49 -13.22 15.17
N PHE A 192 0.25 -12.06 15.79
CA PHE A 192 0.50 -11.86 17.22
C PHE A 192 -0.43 -12.66 18.13
N LEU A 193 -1.74 -12.58 17.97
CA LEU A 193 -2.69 -13.24 18.89
C LEU A 193 -2.63 -14.77 18.83
N LYS A 194 -2.02 -15.34 17.78
CA LYS A 194 -1.78 -16.78 17.66
C LYS A 194 -0.40 -17.20 18.23
N SER A 195 0.50 -16.22 18.49
CA SER A 195 1.83 -16.50 19.04
C SER A 195 1.79 -16.78 20.56
N PRO A 196 2.82 -17.42 21.13
CA PRO A 196 2.92 -17.59 22.58
C PRO A 196 2.84 -16.27 23.36
N GLU A 197 3.46 -15.22 22.87
CA GLU A 197 3.50 -13.87 23.46
C GLU A 197 2.13 -13.21 23.45
N GLY A 198 1.33 -13.48 22.42
CA GLY A 198 0.00 -12.90 22.22
C GLY A 198 -1.12 -13.55 23.06
N LYS A 199 -0.89 -14.70 23.70
CA LYS A 199 -1.93 -15.45 24.44
C LYS A 199 -2.61 -14.65 25.56
N ALA A 200 -1.88 -13.70 26.17
CA ALA A 200 -2.42 -12.84 27.22
C ALA A 200 -3.16 -11.61 26.68
N TYR A 201 -3.24 -11.45 25.35
CA TYR A 201 -3.79 -10.28 24.68
C TYR A 201 -5.04 -10.62 23.89
N ALA A 202 -5.87 -9.59 23.65
CA ALA A 202 -7.07 -9.71 22.85
C ALA A 202 -7.32 -8.44 22.06
N LYS A 203 -8.17 -8.53 21.04
CA LYS A 203 -8.82 -7.35 20.48
C LYS A 203 -9.82 -6.84 21.49
N VAL A 204 -9.78 -5.54 21.81
CA VAL A 204 -10.66 -4.86 22.76
C VAL A 204 -11.43 -3.75 22.06
N GLY A 205 -12.59 -3.41 22.55
CA GLY A 205 -13.47 -2.42 21.93
C GLY A 205 -13.98 -2.82 20.53
N THR A 206 -14.58 -1.87 19.83
CA THR A 206 -15.13 -2.09 18.49
C THR A 206 -14.05 -1.89 17.41
N PRO A 207 -13.92 -2.78 16.42
CA PRO A 207 -13.07 -2.54 15.25
C PRO A 207 -13.47 -1.26 14.51
N ILE A 208 -12.49 -0.56 13.95
CA ILE A 208 -12.72 0.71 13.26
C ILE A 208 -12.17 0.57 11.83
N THR A 209 -13.02 0.86 10.84
CA THR A 209 -12.60 0.98 9.44
C THR A 209 -12.32 2.45 9.12
N LEU A 210 -11.06 2.79 8.89
CA LEU A 210 -10.63 4.14 8.55
C LEU A 210 -10.57 4.30 7.04
N GLY A 211 -11.65 4.81 6.45
CA GLY A 211 -11.72 5.05 5.00
C GLY A 211 -11.72 3.77 4.18
N GLY A 212 -12.64 2.84 4.44
CA GLY A 212 -12.81 1.61 3.66
C GLY A 212 -13.22 1.84 2.21
N ALA A 213 -13.23 0.77 1.41
CA ALA A 213 -13.55 0.81 -0.03
C ALA A 213 -14.92 1.43 -0.31
N ALA A 214 -15.93 1.18 0.54
CA ALA A 214 -17.26 1.79 0.45
C ALA A 214 -17.26 3.32 0.57
N GLN A 215 -16.19 3.90 1.12
CA GLN A 215 -16.00 5.35 1.30
C GLN A 215 -14.94 5.90 0.32
N GLY A 216 -14.61 5.16 -0.75
CA GLY A 216 -13.58 5.53 -1.72
C GLY A 216 -12.14 5.33 -1.25
N GLY A 217 -11.95 4.63 -0.13
CA GLY A 217 -10.66 4.25 0.44
C GLY A 217 -10.33 2.77 0.22
N GLY A 218 -9.98 2.05 1.29
CA GLY A 218 -9.47 0.68 1.23
C GLY A 218 -7.97 0.64 0.97
N VAL A 219 -7.45 -0.52 0.58
CA VAL A 219 -6.04 -0.72 0.25
C VAL A 219 -5.86 -0.79 -1.26
N GLY A 220 -4.95 0.00 -1.80
CA GLY A 220 -4.64 0.04 -3.23
C GLY A 220 -3.14 -0.04 -3.52
N MET A 221 -2.83 -0.37 -4.76
CA MET A 221 -1.48 -0.33 -5.29
C MET A 221 -1.18 1.10 -5.73
N ALA A 222 -0.09 1.71 -5.21
CA ALA A 222 0.26 3.09 -5.55
C ALA A 222 1.24 3.13 -6.72
N MET A 223 1.01 4.06 -7.64
CA MET A 223 1.85 4.35 -8.81
C MET A 223 2.17 5.85 -8.84
N ARG A 224 3.21 6.25 -9.55
CA ARG A 224 3.48 7.69 -9.73
C ARG A 224 2.32 8.38 -10.41
N LYS A 225 2.14 9.66 -10.11
CA LYS A 225 1.15 10.51 -10.79
C LYS A 225 1.35 10.47 -12.31
N GLY A 226 0.24 10.26 -13.03
CA GLY A 226 0.22 10.24 -14.49
C GLY A 226 0.65 8.90 -15.13
N GLU A 227 0.91 7.86 -14.35
CA GLU A 227 1.19 6.51 -14.87
C GLU A 227 -0.13 5.76 -15.21
N ASP A 228 -1.04 6.44 -15.93
CA ASP A 228 -2.39 5.94 -16.24
C ASP A 228 -2.37 4.62 -16.99
N SER A 229 -1.37 4.40 -17.86
CA SER A 229 -1.24 3.15 -18.60
C SER A 229 -0.96 1.94 -17.70
N LEU A 230 -0.10 2.12 -16.67
CA LEU A 230 0.15 1.07 -15.66
C LEU A 230 -1.09 0.85 -14.80
N ARG A 231 -1.71 1.92 -14.31
CA ARG A 231 -2.91 1.86 -13.49
C ARG A 231 -4.05 1.11 -14.19
N THR A 232 -4.28 1.41 -15.47
CA THR A 232 -5.30 0.74 -16.28
C THR A 232 -5.01 -0.76 -16.41
N LYS A 233 -3.75 -1.15 -16.69
CA LYS A 233 -3.35 -2.57 -16.77
C LYS A 233 -3.52 -3.29 -15.43
N VAL A 234 -3.12 -2.66 -14.32
CA VAL A 234 -3.25 -3.21 -12.96
C VAL A 234 -4.72 -3.42 -12.61
N ASN A 235 -5.59 -2.45 -12.86
CA ASN A 235 -7.03 -2.58 -12.58
C ASN A 235 -7.69 -3.66 -13.43
N ALA A 236 -7.34 -3.74 -14.71
CA ALA A 236 -7.82 -4.82 -15.58
C ALA A 236 -7.37 -6.21 -15.09
N ALA A 237 -6.10 -6.33 -14.67
CA ALA A 237 -5.57 -7.56 -14.11
C ALA A 237 -6.24 -7.92 -12.78
N LEU A 238 -6.44 -6.95 -11.88
CA LEU A 238 -7.13 -7.15 -10.61
C LEU A 238 -8.58 -7.65 -10.83
N LYS A 239 -9.29 -7.06 -11.78
CA LYS A 239 -10.63 -7.52 -12.17
C LYS A 239 -10.59 -8.95 -12.70
N ALA A 240 -9.63 -9.28 -13.55
CA ALA A 240 -9.49 -10.61 -14.15
C ALA A 240 -9.18 -11.70 -13.10
N ILE A 241 -8.19 -11.48 -12.20
CA ILE A 241 -7.86 -12.45 -11.15
C ILE A 241 -8.98 -12.62 -10.12
N THR A 242 -9.83 -11.60 -9.96
CA THR A 242 -11.03 -11.70 -9.12
C THR A 242 -12.10 -12.56 -9.80
N ALA A 243 -12.35 -12.32 -11.09
CA ALA A 243 -13.38 -13.01 -11.83
C ALA A 243 -13.07 -14.50 -12.07
N ASN A 244 -11.79 -14.86 -12.25
CA ASN A 244 -11.35 -16.23 -12.51
C ASN A 244 -11.04 -17.06 -11.26
N GLY A 245 -11.26 -16.47 -10.04
CA GLY A 245 -11.09 -17.16 -8.76
C GLY A 245 -9.67 -17.18 -8.20
N VAL A 246 -8.66 -16.66 -8.92
CA VAL A 246 -7.27 -16.60 -8.44
C VAL A 246 -7.18 -15.74 -7.17
N TYR A 247 -7.86 -14.59 -7.14
CA TYR A 247 -7.92 -13.74 -5.93
C TYR A 247 -8.48 -14.51 -4.74
N LYS A 248 -9.58 -15.24 -4.92
CA LYS A 248 -10.19 -16.05 -3.85
C LYS A 248 -9.23 -17.12 -3.34
N SER A 249 -8.56 -17.84 -4.24
CA SER A 249 -7.57 -18.85 -3.86
C SER A 249 -6.43 -18.26 -3.03
N ILE A 250 -5.93 -17.07 -3.39
CA ILE A 250 -4.92 -16.36 -2.61
C ILE A 250 -5.48 -15.91 -1.26
N ASN A 251 -6.70 -15.33 -1.23
CA ASN A 251 -7.35 -14.93 0.01
C ASN A 251 -7.45 -16.10 1.00
N ASP A 252 -7.97 -17.23 0.55
CA ASP A 252 -8.23 -18.41 1.40
C ASP A 252 -6.95 -19.06 1.94
N LYS A 253 -5.79 -18.82 1.30
CA LYS A 253 -4.48 -19.23 1.79
C LYS A 253 -4.05 -18.50 3.06
N TYR A 254 -4.50 -17.25 3.25
CA TYR A 254 -4.03 -16.38 4.35
C TYR A 254 -5.10 -16.03 5.35
N PHE A 255 -6.38 -16.05 4.96
CA PHE A 255 -7.49 -15.53 5.77
C PHE A 255 -8.69 -16.47 5.73
N ASP A 256 -9.32 -16.64 6.90
CA ASP A 256 -10.55 -17.43 7.06
C ASP A 256 -11.81 -16.61 6.63
N VAL A 257 -11.63 -15.38 6.20
CA VAL A 257 -12.68 -14.45 5.76
C VAL A 257 -12.30 -13.80 4.43
N ASN A 258 -13.30 -13.39 3.66
CA ASN A 258 -13.05 -12.63 2.43
C ASN A 258 -12.73 -11.17 2.79
N ILE A 259 -11.46 -10.77 2.66
CA ILE A 259 -11.00 -9.43 3.03
C ILE A 259 -11.30 -8.35 1.98
N ARG A 260 -11.81 -8.72 0.81
CA ARG A 260 -12.20 -7.78 -0.25
C ARG A 260 -13.50 -7.05 0.02
N GLY A 261 -14.30 -7.53 0.91
CA GLY A 261 -15.65 -7.02 1.23
C GLY A 261 -15.86 -6.82 2.73
N LEU A 262 -14.82 -6.49 3.49
CA LEU A 262 -14.92 -6.18 4.92
C LEU A 262 -15.36 -4.73 5.15
#